data_10868a15a36af031fbd93be59e903976
#
_entry.id   10868a15a36af031fbd93be59e903976
#
_cell.length_a   1.000
_cell.length_b   1.000
_cell.length_c   1.000
_cell.angle_alpha   90.00
_cell.angle_beta   90.00
_cell.angle_gamma   90.00
#
_symmetry.space_group_name_H-M   'P 1'
#
loop_
_entity.id
_entity.type
_entity.pdbx_description
1 polymer ?
#
loop_
_entity_poly.entity_id
_entity_poly.type
_entity_poly.pdbx_seq_one_letter_code
_entity_poly.pdbx_strand_id
1 'polypeptide(L)'
;MIKSICVVVVFALLSIRCNSDKSPVDSPVQNVCTGDSTIQYLAFQLFITGSTEPTGDYLGLHVFIPQSKVEDFFKAVQTKVGDSDVPCRKTAVIIGPIALDFSNTEISNLIDLSFELAQKYDIAVGFHIDDGMFWSNRTDLWKNPENVEWTDWNGTPNKSRYVDWVAGRLAPMMCFNAPEVKAAVKDFTSNIAKTIKSNLDKLNTAHKQHLYAGTIIGWEPSLDKDRDTKMSSGYHALSNKGYGPSNLPKDIDQERVIILREYIEWMAEPFLTAGLPVSKTYAHIAFLSKNYYDYAITVNPDFGKQSYKELNNFSVPEVAIGKNYTPGFSTYPQSPPATLFDEIYYQVGNAPWASAEGANIFLAMPPTKSNYSTESYLARHFNHGCTLLNIFAFNLRGDPFTDAINDASEGADAIAAYKKFLGGYTLKE
;
A
#
# COMPACT_ATOMS: atom_id res chain seq x y z
N MET A 1 -1.45 -21.51 28.39
CA MET A 1 -2.79 -20.93 28.22
C MET A 1 -2.71 -19.44 28.57
N ILE A 2 -2.38 -18.62 27.64
CA ILE A 2 -2.41 -17.15 27.79
C ILE A 2 -3.46 -16.66 26.80
N LYS A 3 -4.56 -16.16 27.34
CA LYS A 3 -5.72 -15.67 26.60
C LYS A 3 -5.33 -14.38 25.89
N SER A 4 -5.47 -14.36 24.58
CA SER A 4 -5.50 -13.13 23.76
C SER A 4 -6.66 -12.27 24.27
N ILE A 5 -6.36 -11.09 24.77
CA ILE A 5 -7.37 -10.11 25.11
C ILE A 5 -7.69 -9.34 23.84
N CYS A 6 -8.78 -9.75 23.16
CA CYS A 6 -9.48 -8.86 22.25
C CYS A 6 -10.20 -7.81 23.07
N VAL A 7 -9.74 -6.58 23.03
CA VAL A 7 -10.47 -5.44 23.59
C VAL A 7 -11.55 -5.05 22.60
N VAL A 8 -12.77 -5.60 22.79
CA VAL A 8 -13.98 -5.11 22.15
C VAL A 8 -14.49 -3.94 22.97
N VAL A 9 -14.36 -2.74 22.46
CA VAL A 9 -14.96 -1.54 23.07
C VAL A 9 -16.33 -1.34 22.47
N VAL A 10 -17.36 -1.62 23.26
CA VAL A 10 -18.78 -1.31 22.96
C VAL A 10 -19.03 0.15 23.28
N PHE A 11 -19.47 0.95 22.31
CA PHE A 11 -19.88 2.34 22.50
C PHE A 11 -21.41 2.48 22.55
N ALA A 12 -21.85 3.14 23.60
CA ALA A 12 -23.25 3.58 23.74
C ALA A 12 -23.49 4.85 22.91
N LEU A 13 -24.56 4.82 22.11
CA LEU A 13 -25.02 5.92 21.29
C LEU A 13 -25.76 6.96 22.17
N LEU A 14 -25.23 8.17 22.24
CA LEU A 14 -25.99 9.36 22.61
C LEU A 14 -26.23 10.20 21.37
N SER A 15 -27.47 10.23 20.93
CA SER A 15 -27.93 11.04 19.81
C SER A 15 -28.13 12.50 20.27
N ILE A 16 -27.28 13.39 19.79
CA ILE A 16 -27.52 14.84 19.85
C ILE A 16 -27.93 15.30 18.46
N ARG A 17 -29.16 15.75 18.32
CA ARG A 17 -29.66 16.47 17.14
C ARG A 17 -29.04 17.85 17.13
N CYS A 18 -28.26 18.17 16.10
CA CYS A 18 -27.91 19.54 15.76
C CYS A 18 -28.68 20.02 14.53
N ASN A 19 -29.10 21.26 14.61
CA ASN A 19 -29.89 21.98 13.63
C ASN A 19 -29.18 22.11 12.29
N SER A 20 -29.96 22.11 11.23
CA SER A 20 -29.57 22.37 9.85
C SER A 20 -29.11 23.82 9.68
N ASP A 21 -27.82 24.05 9.78
CA ASP A 21 -27.20 25.22 9.19
C ASP A 21 -26.99 25.00 7.69
N LYS A 22 -27.40 26.00 6.91
CA LYS A 22 -27.24 26.00 5.45
C LYS A 22 -25.78 25.78 5.10
N SER A 23 -25.53 24.74 4.31
CA SER A 23 -24.22 24.47 3.73
C SER A 23 -23.65 25.76 3.09
N PRO A 24 -22.38 26.09 3.34
CA PRO A 24 -21.75 27.19 2.63
C PRO A 24 -21.85 26.91 1.13
N VAL A 25 -22.23 27.93 0.35
CA VAL A 25 -22.21 27.88 -1.11
C VAL A 25 -20.80 27.51 -1.52
N ASP A 26 -20.65 26.38 -2.20
CA ASP A 26 -19.35 25.91 -2.70
C ASP A 26 -18.69 27.03 -3.51
N SER A 27 -17.44 27.28 -3.21
CA SER A 27 -16.63 28.24 -3.98
C SER A 27 -16.64 27.82 -5.45
N PRO A 28 -16.69 28.77 -6.39
CA PRO A 28 -16.69 28.43 -7.82
C PRO A 28 -15.49 27.57 -8.17
N VAL A 29 -15.67 26.66 -9.14
CA VAL A 29 -14.62 25.79 -9.69
C VAL A 29 -13.41 26.67 -10.01
N GLN A 30 -12.36 26.52 -9.22
CA GLN A 30 -11.05 27.04 -9.61
C GLN A 30 -10.50 26.06 -10.63
N ASN A 31 -9.97 26.57 -11.74
CA ASN A 31 -9.29 25.72 -12.71
C ASN A 31 -7.99 25.21 -12.04
N VAL A 32 -8.09 24.05 -11.38
CA VAL A 32 -6.98 23.42 -10.66
C VAL A 32 -5.92 22.84 -11.61
N CYS A 33 -6.24 22.77 -12.90
CA CYS A 33 -5.33 22.28 -13.93
C CYS A 33 -4.66 23.45 -14.62
N THR A 34 -3.35 23.55 -14.47
CA THR A 34 -2.48 24.38 -15.31
C THR A 34 -1.85 23.52 -16.41
N GLY A 35 -1.57 24.06 -17.59
CA GLY A 35 -1.28 23.36 -18.84
C GLY A 35 -0.43 22.07 -18.79
N ASP A 36 0.57 21.99 -17.89
CA ASP A 36 1.44 20.81 -17.72
C ASP A 36 1.19 20.06 -16.39
N SER A 37 -0.01 20.18 -15.84
CA SER A 37 -0.32 19.56 -14.54
C SER A 37 -0.23 18.05 -14.63
N THR A 38 0.51 17.42 -13.71
CA THR A 38 0.54 15.97 -13.51
C THR A 38 -0.86 15.47 -13.13
N ILE A 39 -1.34 14.42 -13.77
CA ILE A 39 -2.64 13.84 -13.45
C ILE A 39 -2.60 13.27 -12.03
N GLN A 40 -3.59 13.62 -11.23
CA GLN A 40 -3.85 13.09 -9.90
C GLN A 40 -4.93 11.99 -10.01
N TYR A 41 -4.62 10.80 -9.50
CA TYR A 41 -5.49 9.63 -9.56
C TYR A 41 -6.13 9.37 -8.20
N LEU A 42 -7.46 9.40 -8.17
CA LEU A 42 -8.24 8.83 -7.06
C LEU A 42 -8.56 7.39 -7.42
N ALA A 43 -7.92 6.46 -6.74
CA ALA A 43 -7.98 5.04 -7.07
C ALA A 43 -8.70 4.24 -5.98
N PHE A 44 -9.34 3.14 -6.41
CA PHE A 44 -10.03 2.19 -5.55
C PHE A 44 -9.45 0.80 -5.81
N GLN A 45 -8.99 0.11 -4.76
CA GLN A 45 -8.36 -1.19 -4.94
C GLN A 45 -9.39 -2.31 -4.96
N LEU A 46 -9.31 -3.12 -6.01
CA LEU A 46 -9.98 -4.40 -6.09
C LEU A 46 -9.08 -5.49 -5.56
N PHE A 47 -9.52 -6.17 -4.50
CA PHE A 47 -8.88 -7.39 -4.04
C PHE A 47 -9.16 -8.54 -5.02
N ILE A 48 -8.10 -9.07 -5.63
CA ILE A 48 -8.23 -10.14 -6.64
C ILE A 48 -8.12 -11.55 -6.06
N THR A 49 -7.83 -11.64 -4.76
CA THR A 49 -7.81 -12.90 -4.03
C THR A 49 -8.94 -12.90 -3.03
N GLY A 50 -9.76 -13.93 -3.05
CA GLY A 50 -10.85 -14.12 -2.09
C GLY A 50 -10.65 -15.39 -1.29
N SER A 51 -11.03 -15.38 -0.02
CA SER A 51 -11.36 -16.61 0.68
C SER A 51 -12.79 -16.99 0.34
N THR A 52 -13.00 -18.24 -0.08
CA THR A 52 -14.36 -18.77 -0.26
C THR A 52 -15.00 -19.19 1.07
N GLU A 53 -14.23 -19.11 2.17
CA GLU A 53 -14.68 -19.57 3.48
C GLU A 53 -14.79 -18.39 4.47
N PRO A 54 -15.88 -18.34 5.25
CA PRO A 54 -16.11 -17.30 6.27
C PRO A 54 -15.11 -17.36 7.44
N THR A 55 -14.19 -18.31 7.45
CA THR A 55 -13.30 -18.62 8.57
C THR A 55 -12.10 -17.72 8.71
N GLY A 56 -11.95 -16.71 7.87
CA GLY A 56 -10.83 -15.75 7.97
C GLY A 56 -9.48 -16.29 7.49
N ASP A 57 -9.46 -17.48 6.89
CA ASP A 57 -8.26 -18.07 6.32
C ASP A 57 -8.02 -17.52 4.90
N TYR A 58 -7.56 -16.29 4.83
CA TYR A 58 -7.22 -15.62 3.55
C TYR A 58 -6.07 -16.31 2.79
N LEU A 59 -5.43 -17.30 3.37
CA LEU A 59 -4.18 -17.90 2.90
C LEU A 59 -4.28 -19.27 2.29
N GLY A 60 -5.44 -19.83 2.20
CA GLY A 60 -5.56 -21.18 1.71
C GLY A 60 -5.59 -21.27 0.21
N LEU A 61 -6.16 -20.32 -0.42
CA LEU A 61 -6.61 -20.48 -1.79
C LEU A 61 -6.29 -19.25 -2.59
N HIS A 62 -5.35 -19.37 -3.54
CA HIS A 62 -5.34 -18.60 -4.74
C HIS A 62 -6.66 -18.83 -5.45
N VAL A 63 -7.68 -18.13 -5.10
CA VAL A 63 -8.85 -18.04 -5.96
C VAL A 63 -8.80 -16.66 -6.58
N PHE A 64 -8.30 -16.61 -7.82
CA PHE A 64 -8.57 -15.46 -8.66
C PHE A 64 -10.07 -15.23 -8.70
N ILE A 65 -10.47 -14.02 -8.39
CA ILE A 65 -11.86 -13.66 -8.61
C ILE A 65 -12.20 -13.84 -10.09
N PRO A 66 -13.43 -14.29 -10.42
CA PRO A 66 -13.88 -14.42 -11.80
C PRO A 66 -13.73 -13.10 -12.58
N GLN A 67 -13.39 -13.18 -13.85
CA GLN A 67 -13.26 -11.99 -14.74
C GLN A 67 -14.49 -11.08 -14.70
N SER A 68 -15.69 -11.68 -14.59
CA SER A 68 -16.94 -10.91 -14.44
C SER A 68 -16.94 -10.02 -13.21
N LYS A 69 -16.29 -10.44 -12.13
CA LYS A 69 -16.18 -9.66 -10.90
C LYS A 69 -15.23 -8.47 -11.05
N VAL A 70 -14.15 -8.63 -11.83
CA VAL A 70 -13.29 -7.50 -12.18
C VAL A 70 -14.09 -6.45 -12.96
N GLU A 71 -14.86 -6.87 -13.95
CA GLU A 71 -15.71 -5.98 -14.71
C GLU A 71 -16.80 -5.33 -13.86
N ASP A 72 -17.46 -6.09 -12.97
CA ASP A 72 -18.48 -5.57 -12.05
C ASP A 72 -17.91 -4.46 -11.16
N PHE A 73 -16.64 -4.56 -10.74
CA PHE A 73 -15.99 -3.53 -9.94
C PHE A 73 -15.79 -2.23 -10.76
N PHE A 74 -15.29 -2.32 -12.00
CA PHE A 74 -15.19 -1.15 -12.88
C PHE A 74 -16.54 -0.45 -13.07
N LYS A 75 -17.60 -1.22 -13.31
CA LYS A 75 -18.98 -0.69 -13.42
C LYS A 75 -19.43 -0.01 -12.12
N ALA A 76 -19.13 -0.61 -10.96
CA ALA A 76 -19.50 -0.06 -9.66
C ALA A 76 -18.78 1.27 -9.41
N VAL A 77 -17.47 1.35 -9.68
CA VAL A 77 -16.70 2.59 -9.56
C VAL A 77 -17.27 3.66 -10.51
N GLN A 78 -17.50 3.32 -11.77
CA GLN A 78 -18.07 4.26 -12.74
C GLN A 78 -19.46 4.77 -12.30
N THR A 79 -20.32 3.90 -11.80
CA THR A 79 -21.69 4.25 -11.43
C THR A 79 -21.75 5.10 -10.16
N LYS A 80 -20.93 4.79 -9.17
CA LYS A 80 -21.01 5.41 -7.83
C LYS A 80 -20.13 6.65 -7.71
N VAL A 81 -18.93 6.59 -8.26
CA VAL A 81 -17.94 7.67 -8.19
C VAL A 81 -17.97 8.51 -9.47
N GLY A 82 -17.94 7.85 -10.62
CA GLY A 82 -17.82 8.51 -11.92
C GLY A 82 -16.36 8.79 -12.29
N ASP A 83 -16.18 9.60 -13.32
CA ASP A 83 -14.87 10.11 -13.73
C ASP A 83 -14.79 11.63 -13.55
N SER A 84 -13.65 12.20 -13.90
CA SER A 84 -13.36 13.62 -13.68
C SER A 84 -13.92 14.51 -14.79
N ASP A 85 -14.40 15.69 -14.38
CA ASP A 85 -14.76 16.78 -15.28
C ASP A 85 -13.55 17.66 -15.67
N VAL A 86 -12.38 17.42 -15.08
CA VAL A 86 -11.16 18.18 -15.32
C VAL A 86 -9.99 17.30 -15.75
N PRO A 87 -9.13 17.75 -16.69
CA PRO A 87 -8.14 16.89 -17.33
C PRO A 87 -6.99 16.44 -16.42
N CYS A 88 -6.73 17.13 -15.29
CA CYS A 88 -5.66 16.78 -14.36
C CYS A 88 -6.09 15.87 -13.21
N ARG A 89 -7.32 15.38 -13.21
CA ARG A 89 -7.82 14.43 -12.21
C ARG A 89 -8.47 13.25 -12.91
N LYS A 90 -8.32 12.06 -12.37
CA LYS A 90 -8.85 10.85 -12.98
C LYS A 90 -9.25 9.83 -11.91
N THR A 91 -10.34 9.14 -12.16
CA THR A 91 -10.70 7.95 -11.38
C THR A 91 -9.87 6.76 -11.85
N ALA A 92 -9.44 5.92 -10.92
CA ALA A 92 -8.68 4.72 -11.23
C ALA A 92 -9.19 3.50 -10.44
N VAL A 93 -8.85 2.32 -10.95
CA VAL A 93 -8.97 1.03 -10.24
C VAL A 93 -7.56 0.48 -10.06
N ILE A 94 -7.21 0.08 -8.84
CA ILE A 94 -5.99 -0.67 -8.58
C ILE A 94 -6.34 -2.15 -8.50
N ILE A 95 -5.64 -2.95 -9.27
CA ILE A 95 -5.78 -4.42 -9.30
C ILE A 95 -4.69 -5.03 -8.43
N GLY A 96 -5.07 -5.73 -7.40
CA GLY A 96 -4.11 -6.38 -6.49
C GLY A 96 -4.76 -7.05 -5.30
N PRO A 97 -3.97 -7.74 -4.47
CA PRO A 97 -2.52 -7.95 -4.59
C PRO A 97 -2.16 -8.96 -5.70
N ILE A 98 -1.19 -8.61 -6.55
CA ILE A 98 -0.57 -9.56 -7.48
C ILE A 98 0.62 -10.18 -6.77
N ALA A 99 0.52 -11.46 -6.43
CA ALA A 99 1.44 -12.11 -5.52
C ALA A 99 2.49 -12.99 -6.21
N LEU A 100 3.61 -13.20 -5.53
CA LEU A 100 4.81 -13.91 -6.01
C LEU A 100 4.54 -15.37 -6.44
N ASP A 101 3.47 -16.00 -5.96
CA ASP A 101 3.13 -17.38 -6.25
C ASP A 101 2.13 -17.54 -7.42
N PHE A 102 1.68 -16.44 -8.04
CA PHE A 102 0.84 -16.49 -9.23
C PHE A 102 1.63 -16.91 -10.46
N SER A 103 0.99 -17.66 -11.34
CA SER A 103 1.62 -18.00 -12.62
C SER A 103 1.72 -16.78 -13.55
N ASN A 104 2.78 -16.73 -14.35
CA ASN A 104 2.99 -15.67 -15.33
C ASN A 104 1.82 -15.52 -16.30
N THR A 105 1.16 -16.63 -16.66
CA THR A 105 -0.01 -16.62 -17.55
C THR A 105 -1.23 -15.96 -16.90
N GLU A 106 -1.52 -16.32 -15.65
CA GLU A 106 -2.63 -15.72 -14.90
C GLU A 106 -2.42 -14.22 -14.72
N ILE A 107 -1.20 -13.81 -14.35
CA ILE A 107 -0.83 -12.39 -14.22
C ILE A 107 -1.03 -11.65 -15.53
N SER A 108 -0.52 -12.19 -16.63
CA SER A 108 -0.63 -11.53 -17.93
C SER A 108 -2.08 -11.38 -18.39
N ASN A 109 -2.89 -12.44 -18.24
CA ASN A 109 -4.31 -12.39 -18.57
C ASN A 109 -5.07 -11.36 -17.73
N LEU A 110 -4.77 -11.26 -16.45
CA LEU A 110 -5.39 -10.28 -15.56
C LEU A 110 -5.03 -8.84 -15.95
N ILE A 111 -3.76 -8.60 -16.25
CA ILE A 111 -3.28 -7.29 -16.68
C ILE A 111 -3.94 -6.90 -18.02
N ASP A 112 -3.96 -7.80 -19.01
CA ASP A 112 -4.57 -7.55 -20.32
C ASP A 112 -6.05 -7.21 -20.17
N LEU A 113 -6.83 -8.03 -19.44
CA LEU A 113 -8.23 -7.77 -19.14
C LEU A 113 -8.42 -6.40 -18.47
N SER A 114 -7.58 -6.05 -17.51
CA SER A 114 -7.70 -4.81 -16.77
C SER A 114 -7.52 -3.58 -17.66
N PHE A 115 -6.60 -3.63 -18.62
CA PHE A 115 -6.43 -2.57 -19.61
C PHE A 115 -7.59 -2.51 -20.62
N GLU A 116 -8.17 -3.65 -21.02
CA GLU A 116 -9.38 -3.68 -21.84
C GLU A 116 -10.56 -3.01 -21.12
N LEU A 117 -10.76 -3.33 -19.84
CA LEU A 117 -11.80 -2.72 -19.02
C LEU A 117 -11.55 -1.23 -18.78
N ALA A 118 -10.29 -0.81 -18.56
CA ALA A 118 -9.94 0.59 -18.46
C ALA A 118 -10.35 1.39 -19.71
N GLN A 119 -10.10 0.85 -20.89
CA GLN A 119 -10.53 1.47 -22.14
C GLN A 119 -12.04 1.46 -22.34
N LYS A 120 -12.70 0.38 -21.94
CA LYS A 120 -14.16 0.21 -22.07
C LYS A 120 -14.95 1.18 -21.20
N TYR A 121 -14.48 1.41 -19.97
CA TYR A 121 -15.17 2.25 -18.98
C TYR A 121 -14.59 3.65 -18.87
N ASP A 122 -13.52 3.96 -19.60
CA ASP A 122 -12.75 5.21 -19.51
C ASP A 122 -12.29 5.52 -18.07
N ILE A 123 -11.92 4.49 -17.31
CA ILE A 123 -11.39 4.58 -15.93
C ILE A 123 -9.95 4.08 -15.97
N ALA A 124 -9.03 4.82 -15.36
CA ALA A 124 -7.63 4.42 -15.34
C ALA A 124 -7.43 3.12 -14.52
N VAL A 125 -6.38 2.39 -14.86
CA VAL A 125 -6.00 1.17 -14.14
C VAL A 125 -4.57 1.30 -13.62
N GLY A 126 -4.34 0.75 -12.43
CA GLY A 126 -3.02 0.52 -11.86
C GLY A 126 -2.94 -0.87 -11.23
N PHE A 127 -1.74 -1.23 -10.78
CA PHE A 127 -1.48 -2.56 -10.24
C PHE A 127 -0.78 -2.45 -8.90
N HIS A 128 -1.11 -3.34 -7.97
CA HIS A 128 -0.45 -3.44 -6.68
C HIS A 128 0.20 -4.82 -6.57
N ILE A 129 1.53 -4.82 -6.44
CA ILE A 129 2.36 -6.03 -6.39
C ILE A 129 2.68 -6.34 -4.94
N ASP A 130 2.40 -7.57 -4.54
CA ASP A 130 2.69 -8.08 -3.22
C ASP A 130 3.91 -9.00 -3.26
N ASP A 131 4.89 -8.70 -2.46
CA ASP A 131 6.12 -9.47 -2.31
C ASP A 131 6.05 -10.49 -1.17
N GLY A 132 5.15 -10.32 -0.21
CA GLY A 132 5.15 -11.06 1.05
C GLY A 132 3.92 -11.88 1.36
N MET A 133 2.73 -11.49 0.91
CA MET A 133 1.46 -12.06 1.38
C MET A 133 1.35 -13.57 1.15
N PHE A 134 1.82 -14.07 0.02
CA PHE A 134 1.76 -15.48 -0.34
C PHE A 134 3.12 -16.17 -0.34
N TRP A 135 4.11 -15.59 0.33
CA TRP A 135 5.40 -16.21 0.54
C TRP A 135 5.28 -17.63 1.11
N SER A 136 4.32 -17.86 2.02
CA SER A 136 4.05 -19.19 2.58
C SER A 136 3.74 -20.26 1.53
N ASN A 137 3.26 -19.89 0.35
CA ASN A 137 2.97 -20.83 -0.75
C ASN A 137 4.23 -21.15 -1.57
N ARG A 138 5.27 -20.31 -1.49
CA ARG A 138 6.54 -20.52 -2.18
C ARG A 138 7.46 -21.46 -1.39
N THR A 139 6.94 -22.66 -1.12
CA THR A 139 7.68 -23.73 -0.40
C THR A 139 8.94 -24.15 -1.15
N ASP A 140 9.01 -23.94 -2.45
CA ASP A 140 10.19 -24.14 -3.28
C ASP A 140 11.33 -23.21 -2.87
N LEU A 141 11.01 -22.00 -2.40
CA LEU A 141 12.00 -21.03 -1.94
C LEU A 141 12.30 -21.19 -0.44
N TRP A 142 11.32 -21.07 0.45
CA TRP A 142 11.61 -20.98 1.89
C TRP A 142 12.00 -22.30 2.56
N LYS A 143 11.88 -23.46 1.90
CA LYS A 143 12.49 -24.70 2.39
C LYS A 143 14.01 -24.73 2.22
N ASN A 144 14.57 -23.89 1.35
CA ASN A 144 15.99 -23.67 1.30
C ASN A 144 16.41 -22.68 2.41
N PRO A 145 17.22 -23.10 3.41
CA PRO A 145 17.61 -22.23 4.53
C PRO A 145 18.38 -20.98 4.09
N GLU A 146 19.05 -21.02 2.91
CA GLU A 146 19.75 -19.86 2.35
C GLU A 146 18.81 -18.73 1.91
N ASN A 147 17.52 -19.01 1.81
CA ASN A 147 16.48 -18.02 1.47
C ASN A 147 15.74 -17.49 2.72
N VAL A 148 16.10 -17.96 3.89
CA VAL A 148 15.45 -17.63 5.17
C VAL A 148 16.31 -16.66 5.97
N GLU A 149 15.67 -15.65 6.55
CA GLU A 149 16.34 -14.67 7.37
C GLU A 149 16.74 -15.21 8.75
N TRP A 150 17.79 -14.65 9.36
CA TRP A 150 18.29 -15.04 10.66
C TRP A 150 17.99 -13.98 11.73
N THR A 151 17.87 -14.45 12.95
CA THR A 151 17.67 -13.63 14.16
C THR A 151 18.96 -13.33 14.92
N ASP A 152 20.07 -13.94 14.53
CA ASP A 152 21.40 -13.70 15.09
C ASP A 152 22.53 -14.07 14.12
N TRP A 153 23.78 -13.77 14.52
CA TRP A 153 24.98 -14.09 13.74
C TRP A 153 25.35 -15.59 13.74
N ASN A 154 24.67 -16.43 14.53
CA ASN A 154 24.92 -17.87 14.55
C ASN A 154 24.08 -18.61 13.48
N GLY A 155 23.31 -17.88 12.70
CA GLY A 155 22.44 -18.46 11.67
C GLY A 155 21.13 -19.03 12.23
N THR A 156 20.66 -18.55 13.37
CA THR A 156 19.37 -18.96 13.92
C THR A 156 18.25 -18.46 13.01
N PRO A 157 17.49 -19.36 12.35
CA PRO A 157 16.47 -18.92 11.38
C PRO A 157 15.31 -18.23 12.08
N ASN A 158 14.80 -17.18 11.47
CA ASN A 158 13.49 -16.64 11.82
C ASN A 158 12.42 -17.61 11.32
N LYS A 159 11.76 -18.29 12.25
CA LYS A 159 10.81 -19.38 11.96
C LYS A 159 9.43 -18.85 11.57
N SER A 160 9.11 -17.62 11.95
CA SER A 160 7.82 -17.02 11.70
C SER A 160 7.87 -15.51 11.81
N ARG A 161 7.27 -14.84 10.85
CA ARG A 161 7.15 -13.38 10.86
C ARG A 161 6.31 -12.92 12.06
N TYR A 162 6.76 -11.85 12.71
CA TYR A 162 5.99 -11.23 13.80
C TYR A 162 4.75 -10.50 13.28
N VAL A 163 4.90 -9.77 12.20
CA VAL A 163 3.79 -9.15 11.47
C VAL A 163 3.38 -10.10 10.36
N ASP A 164 2.29 -10.79 10.58
CA ASP A 164 1.65 -11.63 9.59
C ASP A 164 0.20 -11.16 9.48
N TRP A 165 -0.07 -10.43 8.41
CA TRP A 165 -1.41 -9.92 8.13
C TRP A 165 -2.43 -11.03 7.92
N VAL A 166 -1.93 -12.24 7.76
CA VAL A 166 -2.75 -13.39 7.53
C VAL A 166 -2.58 -14.40 8.65
N ALA A 167 -3.47 -14.36 9.59
CA ALA A 167 -3.51 -15.29 10.71
C ALA A 167 -3.65 -16.73 10.22
N GLY A 168 -2.71 -17.62 10.59
CA GLY A 168 -2.82 -19.04 10.39
C GLY A 168 -1.73 -19.70 9.54
N ARG A 169 -1.08 -18.99 8.62
CA ARG A 169 0.04 -19.54 7.84
C ARG A 169 1.32 -18.81 8.14
N LEU A 170 2.12 -19.42 8.97
CA LEU A 170 3.44 -18.92 9.30
C LEU A 170 4.47 -19.55 8.35
N ALA A 171 5.18 -18.72 7.64
CA ALA A 171 6.39 -19.08 6.92
C ALA A 171 7.59 -18.39 7.57
N PRO A 172 8.79 -18.94 7.43
CA PRO A 172 10.01 -18.28 7.83
C PRO A 172 10.12 -16.90 7.15
N MET A 173 10.79 -15.98 7.80
CA MET A 173 11.05 -14.66 7.21
C MET A 173 11.94 -14.78 5.97
N MET A 174 11.55 -14.13 4.89
CA MET A 174 12.32 -14.10 3.64
C MET A 174 13.61 -13.30 3.80
N CYS A 175 14.75 -13.87 3.34
CA CYS A 175 16.00 -13.13 3.21
C CYS A 175 15.97 -12.36 1.88
N PHE A 176 15.71 -11.07 1.95
CA PHE A 176 15.45 -10.23 0.76
C PHE A 176 16.60 -10.19 -0.25
N ASN A 177 17.85 -10.36 0.17
CA ASN A 177 18.99 -10.33 -0.72
C ASN A 177 19.58 -11.71 -1.03
N ALA A 178 18.90 -12.80 -0.64
CA ALA A 178 19.28 -14.14 -1.06
C ALA A 178 19.20 -14.28 -2.59
N PRO A 179 20.18 -14.92 -3.25
CA PRO A 179 20.25 -14.97 -4.71
C PRO A 179 19.01 -15.56 -5.39
N GLU A 180 18.46 -16.66 -4.84
CA GLU A 180 17.27 -17.31 -5.39
C GLU A 180 16.01 -16.45 -5.20
N VAL A 181 15.88 -15.78 -4.03
CA VAL A 181 14.77 -14.85 -3.77
C VAL A 181 14.84 -13.68 -4.76
N LYS A 182 16.01 -13.09 -4.95
CA LYS A 182 16.21 -12.03 -5.94
C LYS A 182 15.86 -12.47 -7.34
N ALA A 183 16.26 -13.67 -7.74
CA ALA A 183 15.98 -14.23 -9.06
C ALA A 183 14.45 -14.42 -9.25
N ALA A 184 13.76 -14.99 -8.26
CA ALA A 184 12.31 -15.20 -8.30
C ALA A 184 11.54 -13.88 -8.37
N VAL A 185 11.90 -12.90 -7.54
CA VAL A 185 11.28 -11.56 -7.56
C VAL A 185 11.54 -10.84 -8.87
N LYS A 186 12.77 -10.94 -9.43
CA LYS A 186 13.11 -10.35 -10.72
C LYS A 186 12.32 -10.97 -11.88
N ASP A 187 12.17 -12.30 -11.91
CA ASP A 187 11.39 -12.99 -12.93
C ASP A 187 9.92 -12.56 -12.87
N PHE A 188 9.35 -12.59 -11.69
CA PHE A 188 7.98 -12.15 -11.41
C PHE A 188 7.72 -10.70 -11.85
N THR A 189 8.53 -9.76 -11.40
CA THR A 189 8.35 -8.33 -11.72
C THR A 189 8.66 -8.03 -13.19
N SER A 190 9.57 -8.79 -13.83
CA SER A 190 9.87 -8.66 -15.26
C SER A 190 8.68 -9.07 -16.14
N ASN A 191 7.97 -10.15 -15.78
CA ASN A 191 6.77 -10.55 -16.50
C ASN A 191 5.67 -9.48 -16.42
N ILE A 192 5.42 -8.97 -15.22
CA ILE A 192 4.46 -7.89 -14.99
C ILE A 192 4.83 -6.64 -15.80
N ALA A 193 6.07 -6.19 -15.68
CA ALA A 193 6.56 -4.99 -16.36
C ALA A 193 6.42 -5.08 -17.89
N LYS A 194 6.78 -6.24 -18.49
CA LYS A 194 6.64 -6.48 -19.93
C LYS A 194 5.18 -6.44 -20.37
N THR A 195 4.28 -7.07 -19.61
CA THR A 195 2.85 -7.10 -19.94
C THR A 195 2.23 -5.70 -19.83
N ILE A 196 2.53 -4.97 -18.76
CA ILE A 196 2.09 -3.57 -18.61
C ILE A 196 2.62 -2.72 -19.77
N LYS A 197 3.92 -2.84 -20.09
CA LYS A 197 4.52 -2.06 -21.18
C LYS A 197 3.84 -2.31 -22.51
N SER A 198 3.56 -3.57 -22.85
CA SER A 198 2.85 -3.93 -24.09
C SER A 198 1.48 -3.24 -24.18
N ASN A 199 0.72 -3.21 -23.08
CA ASN A 199 -0.58 -2.55 -23.05
C ASN A 199 -0.46 -1.02 -23.05
N LEU A 200 0.53 -0.46 -22.34
CA LEU A 200 0.79 0.97 -22.35
C LEU A 200 1.17 1.46 -23.77
N ASP A 201 1.89 0.66 -24.55
CA ASP A 201 2.19 1.00 -25.95
C ASP A 201 0.93 1.06 -26.83
N LYS A 202 -0.01 0.15 -26.61
CA LYS A 202 -1.34 0.21 -27.27
C LYS A 202 -2.09 1.49 -26.86
N LEU A 203 -2.08 1.83 -25.57
CA LEU A 203 -2.69 3.07 -25.07
C LEU A 203 -2.03 4.32 -25.67
N ASN A 204 -0.69 4.34 -25.75
CA ASN A 204 0.06 5.45 -26.35
C ASN A 204 -0.33 5.65 -27.81
N THR A 205 -0.44 4.56 -28.58
CA THR A 205 -0.89 4.60 -29.97
C THR A 205 -2.32 5.16 -30.11
N ALA A 206 -3.17 4.87 -29.11
CA ALA A 206 -4.54 5.37 -29.06
C ALA A 206 -4.67 6.76 -28.39
N HIS A 207 -3.57 7.39 -27.98
CA HIS A 207 -3.54 8.65 -27.19
C HIS A 207 -4.31 8.56 -25.85
N LYS A 208 -4.32 7.37 -25.23
CA LYS A 208 -5.02 7.06 -23.98
C LYS A 208 -4.09 6.71 -22.80
N GLN A 209 -2.83 7.15 -22.84
CA GLN A 209 -1.84 6.86 -21.79
C GLN A 209 -2.26 7.33 -20.39
N HIS A 210 -3.21 8.24 -20.29
CA HIS A 210 -3.82 8.68 -19.04
C HIS A 210 -4.64 7.57 -18.35
N LEU A 211 -4.98 6.50 -19.06
CA LEU A 211 -5.65 5.32 -18.47
C LEU A 211 -4.69 4.36 -17.74
N TYR A 212 -3.40 4.67 -17.67
CA TYR A 212 -2.48 3.97 -16.79
C TYR A 212 -2.16 4.85 -15.58
N ALA A 213 -2.66 4.44 -14.40
CA ALA A 213 -2.44 5.18 -13.16
C ALA A 213 -1.06 4.93 -12.56
N GLY A 214 -0.50 3.72 -12.74
CA GLY A 214 0.81 3.35 -12.25
C GLY A 214 0.84 1.95 -11.64
N THR A 215 1.99 1.60 -11.07
CA THR A 215 2.19 0.33 -10.37
C THR A 215 2.77 0.61 -8.98
N ILE A 216 2.13 0.08 -7.96
CA ILE A 216 2.60 0.07 -6.58
C ILE A 216 3.42 -1.21 -6.39
N ILE A 217 4.64 -1.09 -5.90
CA ILE A 217 5.58 -2.20 -5.73
C ILE A 217 5.89 -2.44 -4.25
N GLY A 218 5.81 -3.70 -3.85
CA GLY A 218 5.94 -4.15 -2.48
C GLY A 218 4.64 -4.02 -1.68
N TRP A 219 4.56 -4.81 -0.62
CA TRP A 219 3.47 -4.79 0.34
C TRP A 219 4.05 -4.60 1.74
N GLU A 220 4.38 -3.34 2.05
CA GLU A 220 4.95 -2.95 3.35
C GLU A 220 6.17 -3.81 3.74
N PRO A 221 7.18 -3.97 2.85
CA PRO A 221 8.32 -4.82 3.14
C PRO A 221 9.02 -4.36 4.43
N SER A 222 9.31 -5.33 5.29
CA SER A 222 9.86 -5.11 6.62
C SER A 222 10.75 -6.28 7.03
N LEU A 223 11.76 -6.03 7.87
CA LEU A 223 12.53 -7.08 8.52
C LEU A 223 11.87 -7.44 9.85
N ASP A 224 10.80 -8.23 9.75
CA ASP A 224 9.96 -8.57 10.89
C ASP A 224 10.73 -9.34 11.96
N LYS A 225 10.32 -9.16 13.21
CA LYS A 225 10.80 -9.97 14.32
C LYS A 225 10.28 -11.40 14.19
N ASP A 226 11.05 -12.33 14.71
CA ASP A 226 10.53 -13.67 14.93
C ASP A 226 9.35 -13.62 15.91
N ARG A 227 8.25 -14.24 15.52
CA ARG A 227 6.99 -14.16 16.25
C ARG A 227 7.08 -14.77 17.65
N ASP A 228 7.84 -15.84 17.81
CA ASP A 228 7.91 -16.58 19.07
C ASP A 228 8.95 -15.97 20.01
N THR A 229 10.13 -15.70 19.51
CA THR A 229 11.26 -15.20 20.29
C THR A 229 11.31 -13.69 20.44
N LYS A 230 10.60 -12.93 19.57
CA LYS A 230 10.63 -11.47 19.49
C LYS A 230 12.01 -10.90 19.11
N MET A 231 12.91 -11.74 18.65
CA MET A 231 14.23 -11.32 18.17
C MET A 231 14.12 -10.63 16.82
N SER A 232 14.85 -9.55 16.66
CA SER A 232 14.93 -8.81 15.39
C SER A 232 15.63 -9.64 14.32
N SER A 233 15.17 -9.52 13.08
CA SER A 233 15.76 -10.17 11.89
C SER A 233 16.79 -9.29 11.17
N GLY A 234 17.31 -9.77 10.04
CA GLY A 234 18.21 -9.04 9.16
C GLY A 234 19.66 -9.51 9.20
N TYR A 235 19.99 -10.52 9.99
CA TYR A 235 21.36 -10.98 10.13
C TYR A 235 21.86 -11.77 8.92
N HIS A 236 21.00 -12.55 8.24
CA HIS A 236 21.37 -13.23 7.03
C HIS A 236 21.61 -12.25 5.88
N ALA A 237 20.70 -11.30 5.72
CA ALA A 237 20.87 -10.26 4.72
C ALA A 237 22.13 -9.41 4.95
N LEU A 238 22.46 -9.12 6.20
CA LEU A 238 23.73 -8.47 6.57
C LEU A 238 24.94 -9.37 6.25
N SER A 239 24.86 -10.67 6.51
CA SER A 239 25.90 -11.63 6.19
C SER A 239 26.16 -11.68 4.67
N ASN A 240 25.12 -11.68 3.86
CA ASN A 240 25.22 -11.61 2.39
C ASN A 240 25.88 -10.30 1.90
N LYS A 241 25.90 -9.25 2.71
CA LYS A 241 26.66 -8.01 2.46
C LYS A 241 28.10 -8.06 3.00
N GLY A 242 28.54 -9.18 3.56
CA GLY A 242 29.89 -9.38 4.09
C GLY A 242 30.07 -8.92 5.53
N TYR A 243 29.00 -8.61 6.26
CA TYR A 243 29.07 -8.31 7.70
C TYR A 243 29.04 -9.60 8.54
N GLY A 244 29.54 -9.50 9.77
CA GLY A 244 29.56 -10.62 10.71
C GLY A 244 30.05 -10.18 12.08
N PRO A 245 30.17 -11.09 13.07
CA PRO A 245 30.59 -10.74 14.44
C PRO A 245 31.96 -10.05 14.53
N SER A 246 32.86 -10.36 13.59
CA SER A 246 34.24 -9.77 13.51
C SER A 246 34.28 -8.53 12.62
N ASN A 247 33.23 -8.24 11.88
CA ASN A 247 33.14 -7.10 10.97
C ASN A 247 31.72 -6.50 11.03
N LEU A 248 31.36 -5.90 12.14
CA LEU A 248 30.06 -5.27 12.32
C LEU A 248 29.94 -4.01 11.48
N PRO A 249 28.75 -3.72 10.92
CA PRO A 249 28.49 -2.42 10.31
C PRO A 249 28.57 -1.31 11.37
N LYS A 250 28.91 -0.10 10.96
CA LYS A 250 28.98 1.06 11.84
C LYS A 250 27.63 1.36 12.54
N ASP A 251 26.56 1.19 11.81
CA ASP A 251 25.15 1.30 12.26
C ASP A 251 24.38 0.12 11.65
N ILE A 252 24.12 -0.88 12.48
CA ILE A 252 23.44 -2.12 12.04
C ILE A 252 21.99 -1.86 11.65
N ASP A 253 21.32 -0.93 12.33
CA ASP A 253 19.93 -0.61 12.04
C ASP A 253 19.81 0.16 10.73
N GLN A 254 20.78 1.04 10.43
CA GLN A 254 20.82 1.74 9.15
C GLN A 254 21.11 0.77 7.99
N GLU A 255 21.97 -0.23 8.17
CA GLU A 255 22.21 -1.25 7.13
C GLU A 255 20.95 -2.08 6.85
N ARG A 256 20.14 -2.37 7.87
CA ARG A 256 18.83 -3.03 7.70
C ARG A 256 17.85 -2.16 6.89
N VAL A 257 17.80 -0.87 7.15
CA VAL A 257 17.04 0.09 6.34
C VAL A 257 17.51 0.11 4.89
N ILE A 258 18.84 0.08 4.68
CA ILE A 258 19.44 0.01 3.35
C ILE A 258 19.04 -1.28 2.63
N ILE A 259 19.03 -2.42 3.31
CA ILE A 259 18.61 -3.71 2.72
C ILE A 259 17.17 -3.62 2.19
N LEU A 260 16.25 -3.05 2.96
CA LEU A 260 14.87 -2.87 2.51
C LEU A 260 14.76 -1.93 1.30
N ARG A 261 15.49 -0.82 1.32
CA ARG A 261 15.53 0.10 0.17
C ARG A 261 16.09 -0.58 -1.09
N GLU A 262 17.19 -1.32 -0.96
CA GLU A 262 17.78 -2.08 -2.06
C GLU A 262 16.81 -3.13 -2.61
N TYR A 263 16.01 -3.76 -1.74
CA TYR A 263 15.00 -4.72 -2.17
C TYR A 263 13.94 -4.08 -3.05
N ILE A 264 13.40 -2.91 -2.67
CA ILE A 264 12.43 -2.17 -3.49
C ILE A 264 13.08 -1.70 -4.81
N GLU A 265 14.33 -1.26 -4.79
CA GLU A 265 15.08 -0.92 -6.01
C GLU A 265 15.15 -2.11 -6.99
N TRP A 266 15.36 -3.33 -6.49
CA TRP A 266 15.37 -4.53 -7.33
C TRP A 266 14.01 -4.88 -7.89
N MET A 267 12.94 -4.66 -7.12
CA MET A 267 11.57 -4.83 -7.61
C MET A 267 11.23 -3.80 -8.69
N ALA A 268 11.75 -2.59 -8.58
CA ALA A 268 11.50 -1.49 -9.52
C ALA A 268 12.33 -1.62 -10.83
N GLU A 269 13.52 -2.20 -10.77
CA GLU A 269 14.46 -2.27 -11.90
C GLU A 269 13.84 -2.84 -13.18
N PRO A 270 13.06 -3.94 -13.16
CA PRO A 270 12.41 -4.47 -14.36
C PRO A 270 11.42 -3.51 -15.01
N PHE A 271 10.72 -2.67 -14.25
CA PHE A 271 9.80 -1.66 -14.78
C PHE A 271 10.56 -0.58 -15.54
N LEU A 272 11.63 -0.08 -14.95
CA LEU A 272 12.52 0.87 -15.61
C LEU A 272 13.15 0.29 -16.88
N THR A 273 13.64 -0.95 -16.79
CA THR A 273 14.23 -1.67 -17.93
C THR A 273 13.23 -1.87 -19.06
N ALA A 274 11.96 -2.12 -18.75
CA ALA A 274 10.89 -2.20 -19.75
C ALA A 274 10.50 -0.83 -20.33
N GLY A 275 11.02 0.28 -19.81
CA GLY A 275 10.71 1.64 -20.26
C GLY A 275 9.41 2.20 -19.67
N LEU A 276 8.98 1.69 -18.52
CA LEU A 276 7.88 2.30 -17.77
C LEU A 276 8.38 3.52 -17.00
N PRO A 277 7.54 4.57 -16.84
CA PRO A 277 7.99 5.80 -16.20
C PRO A 277 8.18 5.62 -14.69
N VAL A 278 9.30 6.10 -14.17
CA VAL A 278 9.60 6.15 -12.72
C VAL A 278 8.49 6.87 -11.96
N SER A 279 7.93 7.94 -12.55
CA SER A 279 6.84 8.73 -11.96
C SER A 279 5.52 7.97 -11.79
N LYS A 280 5.43 6.74 -12.29
CA LYS A 280 4.27 5.85 -12.16
C LYS A 280 4.64 4.47 -11.61
N THR A 281 5.81 4.35 -11.01
CA THR A 281 6.27 3.18 -10.24
C THR A 281 6.43 3.63 -8.81
N TYR A 282 5.53 3.23 -7.93
CA TYR A 282 5.45 3.74 -6.55
C TYR A 282 5.93 2.69 -5.57
N ALA A 283 6.77 3.09 -4.61
CA ALA A 283 7.05 2.24 -3.45
C ALA A 283 5.79 2.06 -2.59
N HIS A 284 5.82 1.07 -1.71
CA HIS A 284 4.80 0.90 -0.68
C HIS A 284 5.45 0.62 0.68
N ILE A 285 5.47 1.63 1.53
CA ILE A 285 6.07 1.57 2.87
C ILE A 285 5.03 1.94 3.92
N ALA A 286 4.92 1.11 4.96
CA ALA A 286 4.19 1.46 6.17
C ALA A 286 5.15 1.80 7.30
N PHE A 287 4.83 2.81 8.07
CA PHE A 287 5.60 3.21 9.24
C PHE A 287 4.74 3.93 10.27
N LEU A 288 5.14 3.82 11.52
CA LEU A 288 4.68 4.72 12.58
C LEU A 288 5.56 5.96 12.57
N SER A 289 4.95 7.15 12.60
CA SER A 289 5.72 8.39 12.58
C SER A 289 6.64 8.53 13.79
N LYS A 290 7.73 9.27 13.64
CA LYS A 290 8.67 9.53 14.75
C LYS A 290 7.98 10.24 15.90
N ASN A 291 7.10 11.19 15.60
CA ASN A 291 6.31 11.88 16.64
C ASN A 291 5.36 10.94 17.36
N TYR A 292 4.78 9.96 16.66
CA TYR A 292 3.98 8.92 17.32
C TYR A 292 4.85 8.04 18.21
N TYR A 293 6.03 7.64 17.77
CA TYR A 293 6.97 6.89 18.59
C TYR A 293 7.35 7.66 19.87
N ASP A 294 7.70 8.95 19.74
CA ASP A 294 8.07 9.79 20.87
C ASP A 294 6.90 9.96 21.86
N TYR A 295 5.67 10.07 21.36
CA TYR A 295 4.48 10.04 22.21
C TYR A 295 4.30 8.67 22.88
N ALA A 296 4.41 7.58 22.14
CA ALA A 296 4.18 6.22 22.64
C ALA A 296 5.11 5.86 23.82
N ILE A 297 6.39 6.27 23.75
CA ILE A 297 7.34 6.03 24.87
C ILE A 297 7.00 6.84 26.12
N THR A 298 6.29 7.95 26.02
CA THR A 298 5.83 8.71 27.21
C THR A 298 4.66 8.01 27.90
N VAL A 299 3.82 7.31 27.12
CA VAL A 299 2.65 6.59 27.64
C VAL A 299 3.02 5.19 28.14
N ASN A 300 3.92 4.53 27.42
CA ASN A 300 4.43 3.22 27.77
C ASN A 300 5.95 3.17 27.54
N PRO A 301 6.76 3.33 28.60
CA PRO A 301 8.23 3.32 28.53
C PRO A 301 8.82 2.03 27.93
N ASP A 302 8.08 0.92 27.89
CA ASP A 302 8.54 -0.32 27.30
C ASP A 302 8.78 -0.19 25.79
N PHE A 303 8.06 0.72 25.09
CA PHE A 303 8.37 1.05 23.71
C PHE A 303 9.78 1.63 23.54
N GLY A 304 10.29 2.36 24.52
CA GLY A 304 11.64 2.94 24.49
C GLY A 304 12.78 1.91 24.63
N LYS A 305 12.46 0.63 24.87
CA LYS A 305 13.45 -0.48 24.83
C LYS A 305 13.89 -0.80 23.41
N GLN A 306 13.18 -0.33 22.39
CA GLN A 306 13.45 -0.50 20.97
C GLN A 306 13.76 0.86 20.36
N SER A 307 14.68 0.88 19.40
CA SER A 307 14.88 2.06 18.57
C SER A 307 13.63 2.35 17.71
N TYR A 308 13.50 3.58 17.21
CA TYR A 308 12.47 3.94 16.26
C TYR A 308 12.48 3.02 15.02
N LYS A 309 13.67 2.68 14.51
CA LYS A 309 13.84 1.78 13.38
C LYS A 309 13.38 0.35 13.70
N GLU A 310 13.76 -0.18 14.85
CA GLU A 310 13.33 -1.52 15.30
C GLU A 310 11.81 -1.61 15.52
N LEU A 311 11.17 -0.54 16.05
CA LEU A 311 9.72 -0.53 16.22
C LEU A 311 8.98 -0.62 14.88
N ASN A 312 9.54 -0.01 13.85
CA ASN A 312 9.03 -0.07 12.49
C ASN A 312 9.53 -1.28 11.69
N ASN A 313 10.15 -2.27 12.33
CA ASN A 313 10.78 -3.41 11.64
C ASN A 313 11.67 -2.93 10.47
N PHE A 314 12.36 -1.82 10.67
CA PHE A 314 13.25 -1.12 9.74
C PHE A 314 12.57 -0.52 8.49
N SER A 315 11.25 -0.65 8.37
CA SER A 315 10.44 -0.01 7.34
C SER A 315 10.15 1.44 7.76
N VAL A 316 11.09 2.32 7.51
CA VAL A 316 11.02 3.75 7.85
C VAL A 316 10.93 4.60 6.57
N PRO A 317 10.52 5.88 6.63
CA PRO A 317 10.30 6.70 5.44
C PRO A 317 11.46 6.75 4.45
N GLU A 318 12.69 6.65 4.93
CA GLU A 318 13.90 6.60 4.08
C GLU A 318 13.88 5.45 3.06
N VAL A 319 13.17 4.35 3.34
CA VAL A 319 13.05 3.20 2.44
C VAL A 319 12.26 3.56 1.20
N ALA A 320 11.28 4.48 1.31
CA ALA A 320 10.50 4.95 0.18
C ALA A 320 11.27 5.90 -0.76
N ILE A 321 12.48 6.33 -0.38
CA ILE A 321 13.25 7.29 -1.16
C ILE A 321 14.31 6.56 -1.97
N GLY A 322 13.99 6.26 -3.22
CA GLY A 322 14.86 5.57 -4.18
C GLY A 322 14.98 6.34 -5.50
N LYS A 323 15.85 5.84 -6.38
CA LYS A 323 16.10 6.45 -7.71
C LYS A 323 15.23 5.84 -8.81
N ASN A 324 14.73 4.61 -8.62
CA ASN A 324 14.02 3.83 -9.63
C ASN A 324 12.51 3.84 -9.43
N TYR A 325 12.02 4.53 -8.41
CA TYR A 325 10.61 4.62 -8.07
C TYR A 325 10.26 5.98 -7.45
N THR A 326 9.00 6.30 -7.47
CA THR A 326 8.41 7.44 -6.78
C THR A 326 8.05 7.02 -5.35
N PRO A 327 8.24 7.87 -4.33
CA PRO A 327 7.85 7.56 -2.96
C PRO A 327 6.38 7.18 -2.85
N GLY A 328 6.11 6.15 -2.04
CA GLY A 328 4.75 5.72 -1.75
C GLY A 328 4.64 5.15 -0.33
N PHE A 329 3.53 5.47 0.33
CA PHE A 329 3.34 5.20 1.75
C PHE A 329 1.94 4.66 2.03
N SER A 330 1.82 3.83 3.06
CA SER A 330 0.53 3.61 3.73
C SER A 330 0.13 4.87 4.47
N THR A 331 -1.07 5.37 4.20
CA THR A 331 -1.57 6.62 4.79
C THR A 331 -2.82 6.41 5.63
N TYR A 332 -2.90 5.28 6.30
CA TYR A 332 -3.98 5.06 7.25
C TYR A 332 -3.97 6.14 8.33
N PRO A 333 -5.15 6.60 8.75
CA PRO A 333 -5.23 7.60 9.80
C PRO A 333 -4.58 7.09 11.08
N GLN A 334 -3.53 7.75 11.52
CA GLN A 334 -2.89 7.53 12.80
C GLN A 334 -3.33 8.62 13.79
N SER A 335 -3.20 8.37 15.06
CA SER A 335 -3.44 9.40 16.09
C SER A 335 -2.09 9.85 16.68
N PRO A 336 -1.77 11.14 16.62
CA PRO A 336 -2.46 12.21 15.91
C PRO A 336 -2.17 12.17 14.39
N PRO A 337 -3.18 12.37 13.55
CA PRO A 337 -3.04 12.16 12.10
C PRO A 337 -2.06 13.11 11.43
N ALA A 338 -1.93 14.32 11.91
CA ALA A 338 -1.02 15.32 11.34
C ALA A 338 0.44 14.83 11.30
N THR A 339 0.88 14.09 12.30
CA THR A 339 2.29 13.70 12.42
C THR A 339 2.78 12.75 11.33
N LEU A 340 1.89 11.89 10.80
CA LEU A 340 2.21 11.03 9.67
C LEU A 340 2.47 11.85 8.41
N PHE A 341 1.54 12.76 8.09
CA PHE A 341 1.64 13.59 6.90
C PHE A 341 2.80 14.58 6.97
N ASP A 342 3.04 15.18 8.15
CA ASP A 342 4.18 16.08 8.35
C ASP A 342 5.52 15.35 8.09
N GLU A 343 5.64 14.10 8.50
CA GLU A 343 6.83 13.30 8.25
C GLU A 343 6.95 12.91 6.77
N ILE A 344 5.85 12.54 6.10
CA ILE A 344 5.84 12.30 4.66
C ILE A 344 6.30 13.57 3.93
N TYR A 345 5.71 14.72 4.22
CA TYR A 345 6.06 15.98 3.54
C TYR A 345 7.52 16.38 3.79
N TYR A 346 8.03 16.15 4.99
CA TYR A 346 9.44 16.35 5.29
C TYR A 346 10.35 15.48 4.40
N GLN A 347 9.98 14.23 4.19
CA GLN A 347 10.78 13.29 3.39
C GLN A 347 10.69 13.55 1.88
N VAL A 348 9.50 13.82 1.37
CA VAL A 348 9.32 14.01 -0.08
C VAL A 348 9.63 15.43 -0.54
N GLY A 349 9.59 16.42 0.36
CA GLY A 349 9.68 17.81 0.01
C GLY A 349 8.57 18.22 -0.96
N ASN A 350 8.95 18.70 -2.15
CA ASN A 350 8.01 19.05 -3.22
C ASN A 350 7.92 17.97 -4.33
N ALA A 351 8.56 16.81 -4.13
CA ALA A 351 8.50 15.74 -5.13
C ALA A 351 7.12 15.08 -5.17
N PRO A 352 6.68 14.57 -6.32
CA PRO A 352 5.49 13.73 -6.41
C PRO A 352 5.62 12.47 -5.52
N TRP A 353 4.50 12.05 -4.94
CA TRP A 353 4.43 10.85 -4.12
C TRP A 353 3.07 10.15 -4.26
N ALA A 354 2.91 8.97 -3.69
CA ALA A 354 1.65 8.22 -3.68
C ALA A 354 1.23 7.80 -2.28
N SER A 355 -0.09 7.79 -2.04
CA SER A 355 -0.68 6.95 -1.03
C SER A 355 -0.85 5.56 -1.64
N ALA A 356 0.12 4.68 -1.39
CA ALA A 356 0.11 3.33 -1.93
C ALA A 356 -1.02 2.49 -1.32
N GLU A 357 -1.35 2.78 -0.07
CA GLU A 357 -2.47 2.20 0.64
C GLU A 357 -3.07 3.22 1.60
N GLY A 358 -4.37 3.47 1.46
CA GLY A 358 -5.12 4.40 2.29
C GLY A 358 -6.50 3.84 2.62
N ALA A 359 -7.30 4.56 3.38
CA ALA A 359 -8.63 4.12 3.75
C ALA A 359 -9.69 5.20 3.52
N ASN A 360 -10.88 4.79 3.12
CA ASN A 360 -12.06 5.65 3.14
C ASN A 360 -12.74 5.68 4.51
N ILE A 361 -12.43 4.68 5.35
CA ILE A 361 -12.96 4.53 6.70
C ILE A 361 -11.90 5.01 7.68
N PHE A 362 -12.27 5.98 8.49
CA PHE A 362 -11.38 6.43 9.54
C PHE A 362 -11.50 5.50 10.75
N LEU A 363 -10.59 4.56 10.87
CA LEU A 363 -10.31 3.85 12.10
C LEU A 363 -9.66 4.81 13.12
N ALA A 364 -10.07 6.10 13.06
CA ALA A 364 -9.53 7.11 13.94
C ALA A 364 -9.89 6.79 15.38
N MET A 365 -8.88 6.64 16.19
CA MET A 365 -9.06 6.59 17.63
C MET A 365 -9.70 7.89 18.12
N PRO A 366 -10.65 7.84 19.07
CA PRO A 366 -11.10 9.06 19.73
C PRO A 366 -9.88 9.78 20.38
N PRO A 367 -9.75 11.08 20.32
CA PRO A 367 -10.72 12.14 20.04
C PRO A 367 -10.65 12.74 18.63
N THR A 368 -9.97 12.11 17.70
CA THR A 368 -9.62 12.68 16.41
C THR A 368 -10.74 12.62 15.36
N LYS A 369 -11.82 11.90 15.65
CA LYS A 369 -12.99 11.78 14.74
C LYS A 369 -13.62 13.13 14.35
N SER A 370 -13.58 14.12 15.21
CA SER A 370 -14.27 15.40 14.98
C SER A 370 -13.59 16.30 13.93
N ASN A 371 -12.33 16.04 13.58
CA ASN A 371 -11.54 16.93 12.73
C ASN A 371 -11.10 16.25 11.41
N TYR A 372 -11.62 15.08 11.09
CA TYR A 372 -11.17 14.29 9.96
C TYR A 372 -12.37 13.92 9.09
N SER A 373 -12.64 14.72 8.08
CA SER A 373 -13.58 14.36 7.00
C SER A 373 -12.85 13.66 5.87
N THR A 374 -13.56 12.96 5.00
CA THR A 374 -12.99 12.41 3.77
C THR A 374 -12.43 13.54 2.90
N GLU A 375 -13.07 14.70 2.85
CA GLU A 375 -12.55 15.86 2.13
C GLU A 375 -11.18 16.29 2.67
N SER A 376 -11.05 16.44 3.99
CA SER A 376 -9.76 16.78 4.62
C SER A 376 -8.68 15.72 4.35
N TYR A 377 -9.05 14.45 4.35
CA TYR A 377 -8.13 13.37 3.99
C TYR A 377 -7.64 13.49 2.55
N LEU A 378 -8.54 13.71 1.58
CA LEU A 378 -8.17 13.94 0.18
C LEU A 378 -7.30 15.20 0.03
N ALA A 379 -7.64 16.28 0.76
CA ALA A 379 -6.89 17.52 0.73
C ALA A 379 -5.43 17.34 1.16
N ARG A 380 -5.21 16.62 2.27
CA ARG A 380 -3.86 16.30 2.77
C ARG A 380 -3.01 15.51 1.79
N HIS A 381 -3.63 14.78 0.88
CA HIS A 381 -2.89 14.09 -0.19
C HIS A 381 -2.66 15.03 -1.37
N PHE A 382 -3.74 15.48 -1.98
CA PHE A 382 -3.67 16.10 -3.30
C PHE A 382 -3.16 17.54 -3.28
N ASN A 383 -3.37 18.29 -2.18
CA ASN A 383 -2.80 19.63 -2.04
C ASN A 383 -1.28 19.60 -1.76
N HIS A 384 -0.73 18.44 -1.38
CA HIS A 384 0.68 18.26 -1.02
C HIS A 384 1.44 17.32 -1.98
N GLY A 385 1.05 17.30 -3.25
CA GLY A 385 1.82 16.64 -4.31
C GLY A 385 1.58 15.15 -4.48
N CYS A 386 0.59 14.57 -3.79
CA CYS A 386 0.18 13.19 -4.05
C CYS A 386 -0.37 13.06 -5.47
N THR A 387 0.15 12.10 -6.24
CA THR A 387 -0.28 11.83 -7.62
C THR A 387 -1.17 10.60 -7.74
N LEU A 388 -1.13 9.72 -6.76
CA LEU A 388 -1.99 8.55 -6.66
C LEU A 388 -2.45 8.38 -5.22
N LEU A 389 -3.75 8.42 -4.98
CA LEU A 389 -4.34 8.00 -3.71
C LEU A 389 -5.10 6.70 -3.94
N ASN A 390 -4.58 5.61 -3.40
CA ASN A 390 -5.20 4.29 -3.47
C ASN A 390 -6.06 4.06 -2.22
N ILE A 391 -7.39 4.06 -2.39
CA ILE A 391 -8.33 3.66 -1.35
C ILE A 391 -8.39 2.13 -1.32
N PHE A 392 -7.77 1.58 -0.30
CA PHE A 392 -7.70 0.14 -0.10
C PHE A 392 -9.03 -0.40 0.40
N ALA A 393 -9.51 -1.48 -0.25
CA ALA A 393 -10.75 -2.13 0.14
C ALA A 393 -10.51 -3.08 1.31
N PHE A 394 -10.71 -2.62 2.53
CA PHE A 394 -10.87 -3.55 3.64
C PHE A 394 -12.21 -4.24 3.54
N ASN A 395 -12.17 -5.54 3.36
CA ASN A 395 -13.34 -6.39 3.43
C ASN A 395 -13.77 -6.62 4.89
N LEU A 396 -14.25 -5.57 5.54
CA LEU A 396 -14.76 -5.66 6.92
C LEU A 396 -16.11 -6.39 7.01
N ARG A 397 -16.80 -6.59 5.88
CA ARG A 397 -18.17 -7.12 5.84
C ARG A 397 -18.36 -8.29 4.88
N GLY A 398 -17.30 -8.83 4.33
CA GLY A 398 -17.39 -9.97 3.41
C GLY A 398 -17.71 -9.64 1.96
N ASP A 399 -17.87 -8.37 1.60
CA ASP A 399 -18.04 -7.92 0.21
C ASP A 399 -16.94 -6.96 -0.21
N PRO A 400 -15.87 -7.47 -0.85
CA PRO A 400 -14.75 -6.66 -1.29
C PRO A 400 -15.11 -5.60 -2.32
N PHE A 401 -16.31 -5.66 -2.91
CA PHE A 401 -16.74 -4.72 -3.93
C PHE A 401 -17.45 -3.49 -3.36
N THR A 402 -17.91 -3.56 -2.12
CA THR A 402 -18.70 -2.49 -1.53
C THR A 402 -17.89 -1.61 -0.59
N ASP A 403 -16.90 -2.15 0.08
CA ASP A 403 -16.20 -1.42 1.14
C ASP A 403 -15.31 -0.29 0.62
N ALA A 404 -14.70 -0.42 -0.57
CA ALA A 404 -13.86 0.62 -1.15
C ALA A 404 -14.63 1.86 -1.65
N ILE A 405 -15.89 1.69 -2.00
CA ILE A 405 -16.71 2.74 -2.63
C ILE A 405 -18.05 3.00 -1.94
N ASN A 406 -18.41 2.16 -0.96
CA ASN A 406 -19.56 2.40 -0.09
C ASN A 406 -19.06 2.85 1.28
N ASP A 407 -19.46 4.02 1.65
CA ASP A 407 -19.21 4.56 2.97
C ASP A 407 -20.42 4.49 3.89
N ALA A 408 -21.39 3.68 3.55
CA ALA A 408 -22.71 3.64 4.15
C ALA A 408 -22.76 3.56 5.68
N SER A 409 -21.63 3.28 6.32
CA SER A 409 -21.58 3.20 7.78
C SER A 409 -20.75 4.26 8.47
N GLU A 410 -19.86 4.96 7.76
CA GLU A 410 -18.82 5.72 8.46
C GLU A 410 -18.53 7.10 7.90
N GLY A 411 -19.20 7.50 6.86
CA GLY A 411 -18.99 8.81 6.31
C GLY A 411 -19.84 9.03 5.08
N ALA A 412 -21.09 9.43 5.26
CA ALA A 412 -21.97 9.83 4.16
C ALA A 412 -21.35 10.94 3.29
N ASP A 413 -20.18 11.43 3.66
CA ASP A 413 -19.40 12.43 2.92
C ASP A 413 -18.38 11.83 1.94
N ALA A 414 -18.02 10.53 2.01
CA ALA A 414 -16.94 9.98 1.18
C ALA A 414 -17.24 10.10 -0.32
N ILE A 415 -18.40 9.63 -0.78
CA ILE A 415 -18.80 9.75 -2.19
C ILE A 415 -18.92 11.22 -2.62
N ALA A 416 -19.42 12.08 -1.75
CA ALA A 416 -19.53 13.51 -2.02
C ALA A 416 -18.11 14.15 -2.14
N ALA A 417 -17.18 13.78 -1.26
CA ALA A 417 -15.80 14.24 -1.31
C ALA A 417 -15.07 13.76 -2.57
N TYR A 418 -15.27 12.49 -2.97
CA TYR A 418 -14.71 11.96 -4.22
C TYR A 418 -15.21 12.75 -5.44
N LYS A 419 -16.53 12.97 -5.53
CA LYS A 419 -17.13 13.76 -6.62
C LYS A 419 -16.66 15.21 -6.60
N LYS A 420 -16.49 15.80 -5.42
CA LYS A 420 -15.94 17.15 -5.26
C LYS A 420 -14.51 17.23 -5.80
N PHE A 421 -13.67 16.25 -5.45
CA PHE A 421 -12.32 16.17 -6.01
C PHE A 421 -12.36 16.06 -7.53
N LEU A 422 -13.09 15.08 -8.07
CA LEU A 422 -13.17 14.82 -9.51
C LEU A 422 -13.79 15.98 -10.29
N GLY A 423 -14.72 16.71 -9.71
CA GLY A 423 -15.32 17.93 -10.28
C GLY A 423 -14.39 19.16 -10.29
N GLY A 424 -13.14 19.02 -9.85
CA GLY A 424 -12.17 20.11 -9.90
C GLY A 424 -12.31 21.16 -8.78
N TYR A 425 -13.09 20.85 -7.74
CA TYR A 425 -13.24 21.79 -6.62
C TYR A 425 -12.00 21.79 -5.72
N THR A 426 -11.76 22.94 -5.07
CA THR A 426 -10.75 23.05 -4.02
C THR A 426 -11.17 22.26 -2.80
N LEU A 427 -10.27 21.41 -2.31
CA LEU A 427 -10.48 20.63 -1.09
C LEU A 427 -9.99 21.40 0.13
N LYS A 428 -10.69 21.22 1.25
CA LYS A 428 -10.36 21.86 2.54
C LYS A 428 -9.73 20.84 3.48
N GLU A 429 -8.61 21.21 4.09
CA GLU A 429 -7.98 20.47 5.18
C GLU A 429 -8.70 20.61 6.50
#